data_6bc388669d6e0758a35b820cbb08c280
#
_entry.id   6bc388669d6e0758a35b820cbb08c280
#
_cell.length_a   1.000
_cell.length_b   1.000
_cell.length_c   1.000
_cell.angle_alpha   90.00
_cell.angle_beta   90.00
_cell.angle_gamma   90.00
#
_symmetry.space_group_name_H-M   'P 1'
#
loop_
_entity.id
_entity.type
_entity.pdbx_description
1 polymer ?
#
loop_
_entity_poly.entity_id
_entity_poly.type
_entity_poly.pdbx_seq_one_letter_code
_entity_poly.pdbx_strand_id
1 'polypeptide(L)'
;MSEDAAADEAADHTAARLAERRAARRYPERPIVAVLAVVMRPMALETRALIVQRAQQPNAGRWGFPGGVLELGETVGEGAMRELQEETGIIAEPAGILDVHDAIHRDAEGRVQYHYTLIAVRGIWRSGEGEAADDAAAVAWVSRAEIAAGHYPTFPTLLPLFDLARGRT
;
A
#
# COMPACT_ATOMS: atom_id res chain seq x y z
N MET A 1 27.43 9.84 26.94
CA MET A 1 26.65 9.70 25.69
C MET A 1 25.20 9.76 26.12
N SER A 2 24.43 10.75 25.66
CA SER A 2 23.04 10.93 26.07
C SER A 2 22.14 9.94 25.30
N GLU A 3 21.03 9.50 25.89
CA GLU A 3 20.02 8.65 25.25
C GLU A 3 19.53 9.25 23.92
N ASP A 4 19.47 10.58 23.80
CA ASP A 4 19.12 11.29 22.56
C ASP A 4 20.09 11.03 21.40
N ALA A 5 21.40 10.94 21.66
CA ALA A 5 22.40 10.67 20.61
C ALA A 5 22.31 9.22 20.08
N ALA A 6 21.97 8.27 20.93
CA ALA A 6 21.77 6.87 20.52
C ALA A 6 20.47 6.68 19.74
N ALA A 7 19.42 7.43 20.06
CA ALA A 7 18.15 7.42 19.33
C ALA A 7 18.29 8.05 17.93
N ASP A 8 19.05 9.15 17.80
CA ASP A 8 19.32 9.82 16.54
C ASP A 8 20.18 8.95 15.59
N GLU A 9 21.21 8.27 16.14
CA GLU A 9 22.04 7.33 15.37
C GLU A 9 21.26 6.09 14.90
N ALA A 10 20.33 5.59 15.72
CA ALA A 10 19.45 4.47 15.36
C ALA A 10 18.43 4.88 14.26
N ALA A 11 17.89 6.09 14.32
CA ALA A 11 16.99 6.63 13.32
C ALA A 11 17.70 6.84 11.97
N ASP A 12 18.93 7.38 11.97
CA ASP A 12 19.74 7.57 10.77
C ASP A 12 20.11 6.23 10.11
N HIS A 13 20.48 5.23 10.92
CA HIS A 13 20.76 3.88 10.43
C HIS A 13 19.54 3.18 9.82
N THR A 14 18.35 3.43 10.37
CA THR A 14 17.07 2.92 9.85
C THR A 14 16.72 3.58 8.52
N ALA A 15 16.87 4.89 8.42
CA ALA A 15 16.63 5.65 7.20
C ALA A 15 17.58 5.22 6.06
N ALA A 16 18.88 5.01 6.37
CA ALA A 16 19.86 4.53 5.40
C ALA A 16 19.51 3.14 4.86
N ARG A 17 19.10 2.19 5.73
CA ARG A 17 18.65 0.85 5.32
C ARG A 17 17.39 0.89 4.44
N LEU A 18 16.45 1.78 4.75
CA LEU A 18 15.25 1.97 3.93
C LEU A 18 15.61 2.50 2.54
N ALA A 19 16.53 3.46 2.46
CA ALA A 19 17.02 4.01 1.20
C ALA A 19 17.73 2.94 0.35
N GLU A 20 18.58 2.10 0.95
CA GLU A 20 19.22 0.96 0.27
C GLU A 20 18.20 -0.06 -0.25
N ARG A 21 17.21 -0.45 0.57
CA ARG A 21 16.13 -1.35 0.17
C ARG A 21 15.32 -0.76 -1.00
N ARG A 22 15.08 0.55 -1.02
CA ARG A 22 14.40 1.23 -2.13
C ARG A 22 15.26 1.30 -3.40
N ALA A 23 16.55 1.56 -3.27
CA ALA A 23 17.49 1.56 -4.38
C ALA A 23 17.59 0.17 -5.03
N ALA A 24 17.60 -0.90 -4.25
CA ALA A 24 17.62 -2.28 -4.73
C ALA A 24 16.34 -2.70 -5.47
N ARG A 25 15.25 -1.94 -5.37
CA ARG A 25 14.01 -2.17 -6.12
C ARG A 25 14.03 -1.60 -7.53
N ARG A 26 15.04 -0.76 -7.83
CA ARG A 26 15.22 -0.16 -9.15
C ARG A 26 16.13 -1.03 -10.02
N TYR A 27 15.68 -1.35 -11.24
CA TYR A 27 16.31 -2.30 -12.15
C TYR A 27 16.50 -3.69 -11.52
N PRO A 28 15.42 -4.31 -11.04
CA PRO A 28 15.53 -5.57 -10.32
C PRO A 28 15.88 -6.72 -11.26
N GLU A 29 16.63 -7.71 -10.77
CA GLU A 29 16.98 -8.93 -11.51
C GLU A 29 15.79 -9.89 -11.68
N ARG A 30 14.75 -9.73 -10.89
CA ARG A 30 13.52 -10.54 -10.87
C ARG A 30 12.33 -9.72 -10.39
N PRO A 31 11.08 -10.13 -10.71
CA PRO A 31 9.89 -9.49 -10.17
C PRO A 31 9.92 -9.45 -8.64
N ILE A 32 9.44 -8.35 -8.06
CA ILE A 32 9.31 -8.16 -6.63
C ILE A 32 7.86 -8.42 -6.27
N VAL A 33 7.61 -9.31 -5.31
CA VAL A 33 6.26 -9.55 -4.80
C VAL A 33 5.87 -8.43 -3.84
N ALA A 34 4.72 -7.83 -4.07
CA ALA A 34 4.15 -6.81 -3.19
C ALA A 34 2.66 -7.11 -2.93
N VAL A 35 2.15 -6.61 -1.83
CA VAL A 35 0.78 -6.85 -1.36
C VAL A 35 0.02 -5.54 -1.22
N LEU A 36 -1.29 -5.59 -1.48
CA LEU A 36 -2.22 -4.47 -1.29
C LEU A 36 -3.34 -4.93 -0.34
N ALA A 37 -3.65 -4.15 0.68
CA ALA A 37 -4.76 -4.40 1.59
C ALA A 37 -6.02 -3.68 1.11
N VAL A 38 -7.01 -4.42 0.63
CA VAL A 38 -8.29 -3.87 0.19
C VAL A 38 -9.31 -4.02 1.31
N VAL A 39 -9.47 -2.96 2.09
CA VAL A 39 -10.40 -2.91 3.23
C VAL A 39 -11.58 -2.04 2.89
N MET A 40 -12.79 -2.59 3.06
CA MET A 40 -14.03 -1.89 2.85
C MET A 40 -14.85 -1.86 4.13
N ARG A 41 -15.53 -0.74 4.38
CA ARG A 41 -16.40 -0.54 5.54
C ARG A 41 -17.76 0.00 5.11
N PRO A 42 -18.88 -0.62 5.53
CA PRO A 42 -20.19 0.00 5.42
C PRO A 42 -20.22 1.29 6.25
N MET A 43 -20.58 2.39 5.64
CA MET A 43 -20.83 3.67 6.31
C MET A 43 -22.28 4.09 6.05
N ALA A 44 -22.80 5.06 6.77
CA ALA A 44 -24.24 5.35 6.89
C ALA A 44 -25.05 5.29 5.59
N LEU A 45 -24.48 5.66 4.44
CA LEU A 45 -25.19 5.72 3.16
C LEU A 45 -24.61 4.78 2.09
N GLU A 46 -23.38 4.33 2.22
CA GLU A 46 -22.67 3.55 1.20
C GLU A 46 -21.45 2.81 1.77
N THR A 47 -20.96 1.83 1.01
CA THR A 47 -19.70 1.17 1.33
C THR A 47 -18.53 2.03 0.83
N ARG A 48 -17.55 2.27 1.71
CA ARG A 48 -16.32 3.01 1.40
C ARG A 48 -15.10 2.11 1.51
N ALA A 49 -14.10 2.39 0.69
CA ALA A 49 -12.80 1.75 0.74
C ALA A 49 -11.76 2.68 1.38
N LEU A 50 -10.85 2.09 2.14
CA LEU A 50 -9.69 2.79 2.65
C LEU A 50 -8.65 2.97 1.56
N ILE A 51 -8.15 4.19 1.37
CA ILE A 51 -7.03 4.50 0.50
C ILE A 51 -6.00 5.37 1.22
N VAL A 52 -4.76 5.30 0.76
CA VAL A 52 -3.64 6.10 1.26
C VAL A 52 -3.02 6.92 0.15
N GLN A 53 -2.54 8.12 0.48
CA GLN A 53 -1.75 8.93 -0.42
C GLN A 53 -0.27 8.62 -0.22
N ARG A 54 0.44 8.30 -1.29
CA ARG A 54 1.88 8.03 -1.22
C ARG A 54 2.66 9.30 -0.90
N ALA A 55 3.48 9.25 0.14
CA ALA A 55 4.39 10.34 0.50
C ALA A 55 5.63 10.39 -0.40
N GLN A 56 6.08 9.25 -0.94
CA GLN A 56 7.39 9.06 -1.53
C GLN A 56 7.35 8.82 -3.04
N GLN A 57 8.44 9.22 -3.73
CA GLN A 57 8.68 8.85 -5.13
C GLN A 57 9.04 7.35 -5.28
N PRO A 58 8.74 6.71 -6.43
CA PRO A 58 7.93 7.24 -7.53
C PRO A 58 6.43 7.30 -7.16
N ASN A 59 5.69 8.18 -7.84
CA ASN A 59 4.24 8.34 -7.67
C ASN A 59 3.80 9.04 -6.36
N ALA A 60 4.64 9.88 -5.74
CA ALA A 60 4.23 10.76 -4.64
C ALA A 60 2.95 11.54 -5.00
N GLY A 61 2.03 11.67 -4.04
CA GLY A 61 0.74 12.33 -4.23
C GLY A 61 -0.36 11.46 -4.85
N ARG A 62 -0.05 10.30 -5.45
CA ARG A 62 -1.06 9.36 -5.93
C ARG A 62 -1.69 8.58 -4.78
N TRP A 63 -2.97 8.27 -4.96
CA TRP A 63 -3.76 7.48 -4.03
C TRP A 63 -3.92 6.04 -4.50
N GLY A 64 -3.77 5.10 -3.57
CA GLY A 64 -3.90 3.66 -3.80
C GLY A 64 -4.37 2.93 -2.55
N PHE A 65 -4.52 1.63 -2.62
CA PHE A 65 -4.69 0.81 -1.44
C PHE A 65 -3.38 0.76 -0.64
N PRO A 66 -3.45 0.71 0.72
CA PRO A 66 -2.27 0.49 1.56
C PRO A 66 -1.51 -0.77 1.11
N GLY A 67 -0.19 -0.73 1.15
CA GLY A 67 0.58 -1.90 0.77
C GLY A 67 2.04 -1.64 0.48
N GLY A 68 2.81 -2.72 0.48
CA GLY A 68 4.24 -2.71 0.28
C GLY A 68 4.81 -4.06 -0.14
N VAL A 69 6.10 -4.23 0.03
CA VAL A 69 6.81 -5.45 -0.36
C VAL A 69 6.58 -6.55 0.68
N LEU A 70 6.26 -7.75 0.20
CA LEU A 70 6.15 -8.93 1.02
C LEU A 70 7.52 -9.26 1.64
N GLU A 71 7.57 -9.48 2.94
CA GLU A 71 8.80 -9.83 3.64
C GLU A 71 9.02 -11.36 3.65
N LEU A 72 10.29 -11.76 3.85
CA LEU A 72 10.64 -13.17 3.89
C LEU A 72 10.01 -13.85 5.12
N GLY A 73 9.26 -14.92 4.86
CA GLY A 73 8.58 -15.69 5.90
C GLY A 73 7.14 -15.28 6.17
N GLU A 74 6.66 -14.17 5.57
CA GLU A 74 5.27 -13.78 5.65
C GLU A 74 4.40 -14.49 4.61
N THR A 75 3.18 -14.83 4.98
CA THR A 75 2.13 -15.09 4.01
C THR A 75 1.64 -13.77 3.38
N VAL A 76 1.02 -13.85 2.20
CA VAL A 76 0.46 -12.64 1.53
C VAL A 76 -0.60 -11.94 2.40
N GLY A 77 -1.34 -12.70 3.21
CA GLY A 77 -2.32 -12.14 4.14
C GLY A 77 -1.66 -11.36 5.28
N GLU A 78 -0.64 -11.93 5.91
CA GLU A 78 0.13 -11.28 6.99
C GLU A 78 0.78 -10.01 6.49
N GLY A 79 1.50 -10.06 5.36
CA GLY A 79 2.15 -8.88 4.78
C GLY A 79 1.16 -7.76 4.46
N ALA A 80 0.00 -8.07 3.88
CA ALA A 80 -1.01 -7.05 3.58
C ALA A 80 -1.58 -6.40 4.86
N MET A 81 -1.82 -7.17 5.91
CA MET A 81 -2.34 -6.63 7.17
C MET A 81 -1.27 -5.86 7.95
N ARG A 82 0.00 -6.26 7.88
CA ARG A 82 1.12 -5.50 8.46
C ARG A 82 1.24 -4.12 7.80
N GLU A 83 1.33 -4.06 6.47
CA GLU A 83 1.42 -2.80 5.72
C GLU A 83 0.21 -1.89 6.00
N LEU A 84 -1.02 -2.45 6.04
CA LEU A 84 -2.22 -1.72 6.43
C LEU A 84 -2.05 -1.06 7.80
N GLN A 85 -1.60 -1.82 8.79
CA GLN A 85 -1.44 -1.33 10.16
C GLN A 85 -0.32 -0.29 10.26
N GLU A 86 0.81 -0.50 9.60
CA GLU A 86 1.95 0.42 9.58
C GLU A 86 1.59 1.77 8.94
N GLU A 87 0.90 1.75 7.79
CA GLU A 87 0.54 2.97 7.06
C GLU A 87 -0.68 3.70 7.61
N THR A 88 -1.59 3.01 8.33
CA THR A 88 -2.92 3.58 8.69
C THR A 88 -3.38 3.37 10.13
N GLY A 89 -2.71 2.53 10.91
CA GLY A 89 -3.15 2.14 12.25
C GLY A 89 -4.43 1.28 12.27
N ILE A 90 -4.96 0.90 11.11
CA ILE A 90 -6.17 0.06 11.03
C ILE A 90 -5.83 -1.40 11.28
N ILE A 91 -6.68 -2.08 12.04
CA ILE A 91 -6.63 -3.51 12.26
C ILE A 91 -7.70 -4.19 11.40
N ALA A 92 -7.26 -5.16 10.59
CA ALA A 92 -8.13 -6.00 9.78
C ALA A 92 -7.65 -7.46 9.78
N GLU A 93 -8.50 -8.37 9.35
CA GLU A 93 -8.18 -9.79 9.16
C GLU A 93 -8.16 -10.13 7.66
N PRO A 94 -7.18 -10.90 7.17
CA PRO A 94 -7.13 -11.29 5.76
C PRO A 94 -8.28 -12.25 5.43
N ALA A 95 -8.95 -12.01 4.30
CA ALA A 95 -10.12 -12.75 3.85
C ALA A 95 -9.98 -13.29 2.41
N GLY A 96 -8.76 -13.59 2.00
CA GLY A 96 -8.43 -14.16 0.70
C GLY A 96 -7.91 -13.16 -0.32
N ILE A 97 -7.43 -13.71 -1.42
CA ILE A 97 -6.88 -12.94 -2.55
C ILE A 97 -8.04 -12.48 -3.43
N LEU A 98 -8.04 -11.20 -3.78
CA LEU A 98 -8.99 -10.60 -4.71
C LEU A 98 -8.50 -10.70 -6.15
N ASP A 99 -7.25 -10.33 -6.37
CA ASP A 99 -6.64 -10.25 -7.70
C ASP A 99 -5.12 -10.30 -7.61
N VAL A 100 -4.49 -10.62 -8.74
CA VAL A 100 -3.04 -10.56 -8.93
C VAL A 100 -2.78 -9.87 -10.27
N HIS A 101 -1.95 -8.84 -10.27
CA HIS A 101 -1.59 -8.13 -11.50
C HIS A 101 -0.13 -7.63 -11.47
N ASP A 102 0.44 -7.43 -12.64
CA ASP A 102 1.79 -6.93 -12.79
C ASP A 102 1.83 -5.41 -12.92
N ALA A 103 2.78 -4.78 -12.23
CA ALA A 103 3.11 -3.37 -12.37
C ALA A 103 4.54 -3.26 -12.95
N ILE A 104 4.63 -3.15 -14.27
CA ILE A 104 5.90 -3.05 -14.98
C ILE A 104 6.09 -1.62 -15.47
N HIS A 105 7.15 -0.99 -15.01
CA HIS A 105 7.57 0.33 -15.48
C HIS A 105 8.90 0.23 -16.23
N ARG A 106 8.96 0.86 -17.40
CA ARG A 106 10.17 0.92 -18.24
C ARG A 106 10.70 2.34 -18.30
N ASP A 107 12.00 2.46 -18.36
CA ASP A 107 12.66 3.75 -18.61
C ASP A 107 12.61 4.15 -20.10
N ALA A 108 13.17 5.31 -20.42
CA ALA A 108 13.20 5.85 -21.79
C ALA A 108 13.95 4.95 -22.78
N GLU A 109 14.87 4.11 -22.30
CA GLU A 109 15.64 3.15 -23.09
C GLU A 109 14.93 1.79 -23.22
N GLY A 110 13.72 1.64 -22.63
CA GLY A 110 12.91 0.41 -22.67
C GLY A 110 13.33 -0.66 -21.65
N ARG A 111 14.31 -0.38 -20.78
CA ARG A 111 14.74 -1.31 -19.72
C ARG A 111 13.70 -1.36 -18.60
N VAL A 112 13.49 -2.52 -18.00
CA VAL A 112 12.59 -2.67 -16.87
C VAL A 112 13.19 -1.94 -15.65
N GLN A 113 12.61 -0.77 -15.31
CA GLN A 113 13.04 0.03 -14.19
C GLN A 113 12.43 -0.44 -12.86
N TYR A 114 11.14 -0.86 -12.90
CA TYR A 114 10.45 -1.49 -11.78
C TYR A 114 9.58 -2.64 -12.30
N HIS A 115 9.53 -3.72 -11.56
CA HIS A 115 8.65 -4.85 -11.84
C HIS A 115 8.12 -5.42 -10.53
N TYR A 116 6.83 -5.20 -10.28
CA TYR A 116 6.13 -5.77 -9.13
C TYR A 116 5.04 -6.71 -9.60
N THR A 117 4.92 -7.86 -8.93
CA THR A 117 3.70 -8.67 -8.94
C THR A 117 2.90 -8.27 -7.70
N LEU A 118 1.79 -7.57 -7.92
CA LEU A 118 0.93 -7.02 -6.88
C LEU A 118 -0.19 -8.01 -6.56
N ILE A 119 -0.29 -8.43 -5.30
CA ILE A 119 -1.32 -9.33 -4.79
C ILE A 119 -2.29 -8.52 -3.94
N ALA A 120 -3.51 -8.31 -4.44
CA ALA A 120 -4.56 -7.63 -3.71
C ALA A 120 -5.26 -8.60 -2.75
N VAL A 121 -5.18 -8.32 -1.45
CA VAL A 121 -5.75 -9.11 -0.37
C VAL A 121 -6.96 -8.39 0.21
N ARG A 122 -8.09 -9.06 0.30
CA ARG A 122 -9.26 -8.55 1.01
C ARG A 122 -8.99 -8.55 2.51
N GLY A 123 -9.25 -7.40 3.18
CA GLY A 123 -9.23 -7.26 4.62
C GLY A 123 -10.63 -7.03 5.19
N ILE A 124 -10.98 -7.77 6.23
CA ILE A 124 -12.19 -7.52 7.04
C ILE A 124 -11.81 -6.55 8.14
N TRP A 125 -12.32 -5.32 8.06
CA TRP A 125 -12.09 -4.30 9.07
C TRP A 125 -12.52 -4.75 10.47
N ARG A 126 -11.71 -4.51 11.47
CA ARG A 126 -11.98 -4.82 12.89
C ARG A 126 -12.04 -3.57 13.76
N SER A 127 -11.03 -2.70 13.62
CA SER A 127 -10.94 -1.46 14.39
C SER A 127 -10.03 -0.43 13.73
N GLY A 128 -10.07 0.81 14.25
CA GLY A 128 -9.29 1.94 13.75
C GLY A 128 -10.09 2.82 12.79
N GLU A 129 -9.83 4.13 12.81
CA GLU A 129 -10.45 5.09 11.86
C GLU A 129 -9.54 5.40 10.67
N GLY A 130 -8.24 5.19 10.81
CA GLY A 130 -7.20 5.45 9.83
C GLY A 130 -6.52 6.79 10.05
N GLU A 131 -5.25 6.72 10.43
CA GLU A 131 -4.36 7.87 10.57
C GLU A 131 -3.12 7.63 9.72
N ALA A 132 -2.69 8.66 8.98
CA ALA A 132 -1.53 8.54 8.11
C ALA A 132 -0.25 8.34 8.94
N ALA A 133 0.48 7.30 8.64
CA ALA A 133 1.75 6.96 9.27
C ALA A 133 2.72 6.35 8.23
N ASP A 134 3.97 6.18 8.59
CA ASP A 134 5.05 5.65 7.76
C ASP A 134 5.12 6.32 6.38
N ASP A 135 4.90 5.58 5.30
CA ASP A 135 4.98 6.03 3.91
C ASP A 135 3.69 6.70 3.39
N ALA A 136 2.64 6.80 4.21
CA ALA A 136 1.38 7.45 3.88
C ALA A 136 1.41 8.96 4.22
N ALA A 137 1.16 9.82 3.24
CA ALA A 137 1.00 11.26 3.46
C ALA A 137 -0.41 11.62 3.96
N ALA A 138 -1.42 10.83 3.60
CA ALA A 138 -2.80 10.99 4.02
C ALA A 138 -3.57 9.67 3.88
N VAL A 139 -4.67 9.56 4.61
CA VAL A 139 -5.61 8.42 4.59
C VAL A 139 -7.01 8.95 4.32
N ALA A 140 -7.80 8.22 3.54
CA ALA A 140 -9.19 8.56 3.28
C ALA A 140 -10.07 7.31 3.11
N TRP A 141 -11.30 7.39 3.63
CA TRP A 141 -12.37 6.46 3.31
C TRP A 141 -13.19 7.03 2.15
N VAL A 142 -13.13 6.39 0.99
CA VAL A 142 -13.69 6.90 -0.26
C VAL A 142 -14.78 6.01 -0.82
N SER A 143 -15.78 6.63 -1.43
CA SER A 143 -16.82 5.94 -2.15
C SER A 143 -16.40 5.64 -3.59
N ARG A 144 -17.11 4.69 -4.21
CA ARG A 144 -16.95 4.42 -5.65
C ARG A 144 -17.15 5.65 -6.52
N ALA A 145 -18.13 6.48 -6.17
CA ALA A 145 -18.48 7.69 -6.93
C ALA A 145 -17.35 8.73 -6.88
N GLU A 146 -16.75 8.96 -5.73
CA GLU A 146 -15.61 9.88 -5.57
C GLU A 146 -14.39 9.43 -6.38
N ILE A 147 -14.11 8.11 -6.40
CA ILE A 147 -13.02 7.55 -7.23
C ILE A 147 -13.32 7.77 -8.71
N ALA A 148 -14.54 7.41 -9.16
CA ALA A 148 -14.95 7.52 -10.58
C ALA A 148 -15.01 8.97 -11.07
N ALA A 149 -15.34 9.93 -10.18
CA ALA A 149 -15.35 11.36 -10.47
C ALA A 149 -13.93 11.98 -10.54
N GLY A 150 -12.88 11.20 -10.18
CA GLY A 150 -11.50 11.69 -10.21
C GLY A 150 -11.16 12.68 -9.09
N HIS A 151 -11.88 12.65 -7.96
CA HIS A 151 -11.58 13.50 -6.81
C HIS A 151 -10.20 13.23 -6.23
N TYR A 152 -9.66 12.03 -6.50
CA TYR A 152 -8.36 11.57 -6.07
C TYR A 152 -7.53 11.16 -7.30
N PRO A 153 -6.26 11.59 -7.44
CA PRO A 153 -5.36 11.10 -8.49
C PRO A 153 -4.94 9.66 -8.16
N THR A 154 -5.73 8.68 -8.58
CA THR A 154 -5.56 7.27 -8.23
C THR A 154 -4.74 6.48 -9.26
N PHE A 155 -4.30 5.28 -8.87
CA PHE A 155 -3.82 4.27 -9.82
C PHE A 155 -4.99 3.67 -10.60
N PRO A 156 -4.79 3.27 -11.88
CA PRO A 156 -5.87 2.72 -12.72
C PRO A 156 -6.52 1.45 -12.15
N THR A 157 -5.79 0.69 -11.34
CA THR A 157 -6.25 -0.56 -10.71
C THR A 157 -7.20 -0.36 -9.53
N LEU A 158 -7.27 0.88 -8.97
CA LEU A 158 -8.02 1.12 -7.73
C LEU A 158 -9.52 0.87 -7.91
N LEU A 159 -10.14 1.42 -8.95
CA LEU A 159 -11.57 1.25 -9.19
C LEU A 159 -11.97 -0.20 -9.54
N PRO A 160 -11.25 -0.93 -10.41
CA PRO A 160 -11.46 -2.37 -10.60
C PRO A 160 -11.38 -3.20 -9.32
N LEU A 161 -10.38 -2.95 -8.48
CA LEU A 161 -10.24 -3.67 -7.20
C LEU A 161 -11.36 -3.32 -6.21
N PHE A 162 -11.81 -2.06 -6.18
CA PHE A 162 -12.99 -1.65 -5.41
C PHE A 162 -14.23 -2.47 -5.83
N ASP A 163 -14.48 -2.58 -7.13
CA ASP A 163 -15.63 -3.30 -7.66
C ASP A 163 -15.55 -4.82 -7.37
N LEU A 164 -14.37 -5.42 -7.49
CA LEU A 164 -14.13 -6.82 -7.11
C LEU A 164 -14.37 -7.06 -5.61
N ALA A 165 -13.88 -6.18 -4.75
CA ALA A 165 -14.06 -6.31 -3.31
C ALA A 165 -15.52 -6.17 -2.90
N ARG A 166 -16.28 -5.28 -3.55
CA ARG A 166 -17.71 -5.07 -3.33
C ARG A 166 -18.55 -6.27 -3.78
N GLY A 167 -18.20 -6.92 -4.88
CA GLY A 167 -18.97 -8.04 -5.46
C GLY A 167 -18.75 -9.38 -4.76
N ARG A 168 -17.82 -9.49 -3.82
CA ARG A 168 -17.51 -10.72 -3.06
C ARG A 168 -18.01 -10.67 -1.60
N THR A 169 -19.06 -9.89 -1.33
CA THR A 169 -19.75 -9.85 -0.01
C THR A 169 -20.62 -11.08 0.21
#